data_828bd19956d564d256eabb3c35c2bb7d
#
_entry.id   828bd19956d564d256eabb3c35c2bb7d
#
_cell.length_a   1.000
_cell.length_b   1.000
_cell.length_c   1.000
_cell.angle_alpha   90.00
_cell.angle_beta   90.00
_cell.angle_gamma   90.00
#
_symmetry.space_group_name_H-M   'P 1'
#
loop_
_entity.id
_entity.type
_entity.pdbx_description
1 polymer ?
#
loop_
_entity_poly.entity_id
_entity_poly.type
_entity_poly.pdbx_seq_one_letter_code
_entity_poly.pdbx_strand_id
1 'polypeptide(L)'
;ELNAHSAELKQRIRRVFESFGRERSGRISLSVPDEIEPSKGEGLGAMVTSDQGQKGLAAIAVHRKLEDWAGRVAGATELSREYGVARSSLNRWQHEGDVIGLLKGTRKHVYPLEQFIDGRPARGIREIMQLAKSERTAWLWLSQRNPVLAGRKPIDLLKQDRVGEVVDAAAAYFAAQ
;
A
#
# COMPACT_ATOMS: atom_id res chain seq x y z
N GLU A 1 20.24 -17.11 -41.46
CA GLU A 1 18.85 -17.66 -41.30
C GLU A 1 18.01 -16.85 -40.29
N LEU A 2 18.58 -16.26 -39.22
CA LEU A 2 17.87 -15.47 -38.21
C LEU A 2 17.28 -14.15 -38.73
N ASN A 3 17.91 -13.52 -39.72
CA ASN A 3 17.44 -12.24 -40.28
C ASN A 3 16.23 -12.39 -41.23
N ALA A 4 16.09 -13.51 -41.92
CA ALA A 4 14.97 -13.80 -42.80
C ALA A 4 13.66 -14.03 -41.99
N HIS A 5 13.78 -14.72 -40.88
CA HIS A 5 12.65 -15.02 -40.00
C HIS A 5 12.08 -13.77 -39.32
N SER A 6 12.95 -12.81 -38.97
CA SER A 6 12.56 -11.53 -38.41
C SER A 6 11.79 -10.63 -39.39
N ALA A 7 12.19 -10.68 -40.68
CA ALA A 7 11.52 -9.90 -41.72
C ALA A 7 10.12 -10.46 -42.03
N GLU A 8 10.00 -11.79 -42.06
CA GLU A 8 8.72 -12.48 -42.31
C GLU A 8 7.72 -12.26 -41.16
N LEU A 9 8.18 -12.27 -39.90
CA LEU A 9 7.37 -11.94 -38.72
C LEU A 9 6.84 -10.50 -38.75
N LYS A 10 7.70 -9.55 -39.13
CA LYS A 10 7.30 -8.14 -39.28
C LYS A 10 6.25 -7.94 -40.37
N GLN A 11 6.37 -8.67 -41.50
CA GLN A 11 5.35 -8.61 -42.54
C GLN A 11 4.02 -9.25 -42.15
N ARG A 12 4.03 -10.34 -41.36
CA ARG A 12 2.80 -10.95 -40.83
C ARG A 12 2.08 -10.03 -39.85
N ILE A 13 2.82 -9.41 -38.94
CA ILE A 13 2.29 -8.44 -37.99
C ILE A 13 1.66 -7.24 -38.74
N ARG A 14 2.33 -6.71 -39.76
CA ARG A 14 1.84 -5.59 -40.57
C ARG A 14 0.52 -5.93 -41.27
N ARG A 15 0.39 -7.14 -41.87
CA ARG A 15 -0.86 -7.60 -42.50
C ARG A 15 -2.02 -7.74 -41.51
N VAL A 16 -1.74 -8.19 -40.29
CA VAL A 16 -2.76 -8.30 -39.25
C VAL A 16 -3.25 -6.91 -38.85
N PHE A 17 -2.37 -5.94 -38.68
CA PHE A 17 -2.77 -4.55 -38.36
C PHE A 17 -3.52 -3.89 -39.53
N GLU A 18 -3.14 -4.14 -40.76
CA GLU A 18 -3.84 -3.63 -41.95
C GLU A 18 -5.24 -4.25 -42.15
N SER A 19 -5.44 -5.52 -41.76
CA SER A 19 -6.76 -6.15 -41.76
C SER A 19 -7.68 -5.61 -40.65
N PHE A 20 -7.16 -5.38 -39.47
CA PHE A 20 -7.91 -4.74 -38.39
C PHE A 20 -8.30 -3.28 -38.68
N GLY A 21 -7.48 -2.57 -39.44
CA GLY A 21 -7.76 -1.19 -39.89
C GLY A 21 -8.89 -1.10 -40.89
N ARG A 22 -9.11 -2.14 -41.72
CA ARG A 22 -10.17 -2.13 -42.73
C ARG A 22 -11.55 -2.49 -42.21
N GLU A 23 -11.65 -3.32 -41.19
CA GLU A 23 -12.96 -3.71 -40.64
C GLU A 23 -13.63 -2.63 -39.78
N ARG A 24 -12.87 -1.61 -39.35
CA ARG A 24 -13.39 -0.49 -38.55
C ARG A 24 -13.52 0.84 -39.29
N SER A 25 -13.41 0.87 -40.62
CA SER A 25 -13.67 2.05 -41.42
C SER A 25 -15.18 2.25 -41.70
N GLY A 26 -16.02 2.16 -40.67
CA GLY A 26 -17.20 2.96 -40.61
C GLY A 26 -16.77 4.41 -40.44
N ARG A 27 -17.09 5.27 -41.43
CA ARG A 27 -16.78 6.69 -41.46
C ARG A 27 -16.95 7.35 -40.11
N ILE A 28 -15.91 7.43 -39.30
CA ILE A 28 -15.77 8.52 -38.35
C ILE A 28 -15.16 9.64 -39.17
N SER A 29 -16.00 10.53 -39.65
CA SER A 29 -15.55 11.84 -40.16
C SER A 29 -15.00 12.58 -38.95
N LEU A 30 -13.70 12.42 -38.68
CA LEU A 30 -12.96 13.35 -37.88
C LEU A 30 -12.85 14.64 -38.70
N SER A 31 -13.87 15.48 -38.65
CA SER A 31 -13.69 16.89 -38.87
C SER A 31 -12.76 17.36 -37.75
N VAL A 32 -11.47 17.40 -38.05
CA VAL A 32 -10.53 18.20 -37.26
C VAL A 32 -11.02 19.65 -37.43
N PRO A 33 -11.48 20.33 -36.37
CA PRO A 33 -11.76 21.75 -36.51
C PRO A 33 -10.43 22.40 -36.86
N ASP A 34 -10.35 23.04 -38.02
CA ASP A 34 -9.29 24.00 -38.32
C ASP A 34 -9.30 25.03 -37.21
N GLU A 35 -8.17 25.23 -36.57
CA GLU A 35 -7.95 26.11 -35.42
C GLU A 35 -8.68 25.63 -34.15
N ILE A 36 -8.03 24.70 -33.43
CA ILE A 36 -8.16 24.71 -32.00
C ILE A 36 -7.46 25.98 -31.53
N GLU A 37 -8.24 27.09 -31.43
CA GLU A 37 -7.82 28.16 -30.55
C GLU A 37 -7.39 27.49 -29.24
N PRO A 38 -6.20 27.85 -28.68
CA PRO A 38 -5.85 27.35 -27.37
C PRO A 38 -6.96 27.85 -26.44
N SER A 39 -7.94 26.98 -26.19
CA SER A 39 -8.92 27.20 -25.14
C SER A 39 -8.04 27.48 -23.93
N LYS A 40 -8.00 28.75 -23.51
CA LYS A 40 -7.59 29.10 -22.16
C LYS A 40 -8.44 28.21 -21.31
N GLY A 41 -7.87 27.05 -20.86
CA GLY A 41 -8.56 26.12 -20.03
C GLY A 41 -9.27 26.97 -19.01
N GLU A 42 -10.60 26.83 -18.91
CA GLU A 42 -11.34 27.44 -17.82
C GLU A 42 -10.56 27.04 -16.60
N GLY A 43 -9.81 28.00 -16.04
CA GLY A 43 -8.87 27.73 -14.98
C GLY A 43 -9.58 26.94 -13.89
N LEU A 44 -8.88 26.35 -12.93
CA LEU A 44 -9.37 25.46 -11.86
C LEU A 44 -10.64 25.96 -11.11
N GLY A 45 -11.46 26.78 -11.73
CA GLY A 45 -12.64 27.44 -11.19
C GLY A 45 -12.26 28.67 -10.35
N ALA A 46 -13.26 29.27 -9.69
CA ALA A 46 -13.04 30.35 -8.77
C ALA A 46 -12.09 29.93 -7.64
N MET A 47 -11.10 30.77 -7.33
CA MET A 47 -10.19 30.55 -6.21
C MET A 47 -11.01 30.41 -4.93
N VAL A 48 -11.01 29.21 -4.35
CA VAL A 48 -11.62 28.94 -3.04
C VAL A 48 -10.75 29.54 -1.95
N THR A 49 -11.35 30.16 -0.94
CA THR A 49 -10.63 30.62 0.24
C THR A 49 -10.05 29.44 1.00
N SER A 50 -8.97 29.66 1.77
CA SER A 50 -8.34 28.62 2.59
C SER A 50 -9.36 27.87 3.45
N ASP A 51 -10.32 28.59 4.05
CA ASP A 51 -11.38 27.98 4.88
C ASP A 51 -12.36 27.13 4.07
N GLN A 52 -12.71 27.55 2.87
CA GLN A 52 -13.55 26.76 1.96
C GLN A 52 -12.82 25.52 1.47
N GLY A 53 -11.52 25.67 1.15
CA GLY A 53 -10.65 24.54 0.80
C GLY A 53 -10.52 23.53 1.93
N GLN A 54 -10.30 23.98 3.16
CA GLN A 54 -10.23 23.11 4.35
C GLN A 54 -11.56 22.40 4.62
N LYS A 55 -12.68 23.10 4.53
CA LYS A 55 -14.02 22.50 4.69
C LYS A 55 -14.31 21.49 3.58
N GLY A 56 -13.95 21.79 2.34
CA GLY A 56 -14.07 20.86 1.22
C GLY A 56 -13.22 19.61 1.41
N LEU A 57 -11.96 19.78 1.81
CA LEU A 57 -11.07 18.65 2.11
C LEU A 57 -11.59 17.83 3.30
N ALA A 58 -12.08 18.47 4.35
CA ALA A 58 -12.66 17.79 5.52
C ALA A 58 -13.93 17.00 5.15
N ALA A 59 -14.73 17.49 4.21
CA ALA A 59 -15.92 16.79 3.73
C ALA A 59 -15.59 15.57 2.87
N ILE A 60 -14.47 15.61 2.13
CA ILE A 60 -14.00 14.52 1.27
C ILE A 60 -13.10 13.55 2.06
N ALA A 61 -12.45 14.03 3.12
CA ALA A 61 -11.60 13.21 3.96
C ALA A 61 -12.44 12.17 4.69
N VAL A 62 -12.53 10.99 4.13
CA VAL A 62 -13.04 9.81 4.85
C VAL A 62 -12.05 9.54 5.98
N HIS A 63 -12.41 9.93 7.19
CA HIS A 63 -11.66 9.60 8.39
C HIS A 63 -11.77 8.08 8.63
N ARG A 64 -10.92 7.31 7.96
CA ARG A 64 -10.79 5.88 8.29
C ARG A 64 -10.26 5.81 9.71
N LYS A 65 -11.06 5.27 10.61
CA LYS A 65 -10.59 4.98 11.95
C LYS A 65 -9.38 4.07 11.86
N LEU A 66 -8.43 4.24 12.76
CA LEU A 66 -7.21 3.44 12.76
C LEU A 66 -7.55 1.96 12.89
N GLU A 67 -8.57 1.63 13.65
CA GLU A 67 -9.08 0.29 13.89
C GLU A 67 -9.61 -0.40 12.61
N ASP A 68 -10.08 0.37 11.61
CA ASP A 68 -10.65 -0.17 10.37
C ASP A 68 -9.58 -0.88 9.50
N TRP A 69 -8.32 -0.48 9.64
CA TRP A 69 -7.22 -1.05 8.86
C TRP A 69 -6.12 -1.71 9.71
N ALA A 70 -5.93 -1.25 10.94
CA ALA A 70 -4.93 -1.80 11.85
C ALA A 70 -5.47 -2.95 12.71
N GLY A 71 -6.79 -3.19 12.67
CA GLY A 71 -7.44 -4.14 13.55
C GLY A 71 -7.55 -3.64 14.99
N ARG A 72 -7.71 -4.54 15.94
CA ARG A 72 -7.79 -4.17 17.36
C ARG A 72 -6.46 -3.62 17.84
N VAL A 73 -6.51 -2.43 18.43
CA VAL A 73 -5.33 -1.74 18.99
C VAL A 73 -5.54 -1.41 20.46
N ALA A 74 -4.45 -1.40 21.20
CA ALA A 74 -4.45 -1.01 22.62
C ALA A 74 -3.37 0.03 22.91
N GLY A 75 -3.64 0.91 23.85
CA GLY A 75 -2.63 1.84 24.38
C GLY A 75 -1.70 1.14 25.38
N ALA A 76 -0.54 1.76 25.68
CA ALA A 76 0.43 1.20 26.62
C ALA A 76 -0.16 0.89 28.02
N THR A 77 -1.10 1.73 28.49
CA THR A 77 -1.77 1.51 29.78
C THR A 77 -2.69 0.30 29.75
N GLU A 78 -3.43 0.12 28.66
CA GLU A 78 -4.34 -0.99 28.45
C GLU A 78 -3.57 -2.29 28.29
N LEU A 79 -2.47 -2.30 27.49
CA LEU A 79 -1.58 -3.44 27.35
C LEU A 79 -1.01 -3.87 28.70
N SER A 80 -0.63 -2.92 29.56
CA SER A 80 -0.11 -3.25 30.88
C SER A 80 -1.17 -3.85 31.79
N ARG A 81 -2.39 -3.29 31.78
CA ARG A 81 -3.46 -3.71 32.69
C ARG A 81 -4.14 -5.02 32.27
N GLU A 82 -4.42 -5.15 30.98
CA GLU A 82 -5.27 -6.25 30.48
C GLU A 82 -4.46 -7.41 29.89
N TYR A 83 -3.26 -7.12 29.38
CA TYR A 83 -2.41 -8.13 28.73
C TYR A 83 -1.11 -8.43 29.49
N GLY A 84 -0.92 -7.82 30.66
CA GLY A 84 0.26 -8.08 31.50
C GLY A 84 1.60 -7.59 30.92
N VAL A 85 1.58 -6.77 29.87
CA VAL A 85 2.79 -6.25 29.22
C VAL A 85 3.34 -5.07 30.04
N ALA A 86 4.49 -5.25 30.67
CA ALA A 86 5.13 -4.18 31.42
C ALA A 86 5.48 -2.99 30.51
N ARG A 87 5.20 -1.76 30.95
CA ARG A 87 5.51 -0.55 30.16
C ARG A 87 6.98 -0.42 29.79
N SER A 88 7.88 -0.83 30.70
CA SER A 88 9.34 -0.84 30.44
C SER A 88 9.70 -1.80 29.30
N SER A 89 9.08 -2.99 29.27
CA SER A 89 9.27 -3.95 28.17
C SER A 89 8.74 -3.40 26.86
N LEU A 90 7.54 -2.79 26.86
CA LEU A 90 6.96 -2.19 25.67
C LEU A 90 7.84 -1.07 25.11
N ASN A 91 8.35 -0.17 25.97
CA ASN A 91 9.25 0.90 25.55
C ASN A 91 10.56 0.34 24.95
N ARG A 92 11.12 -0.68 25.59
CA ARG A 92 12.33 -1.36 25.07
C ARG A 92 12.05 -1.96 23.70
N TRP A 93 11.00 -2.76 23.55
CA TRP A 93 10.64 -3.39 22.28
C TRP A 93 10.36 -2.37 21.16
N GLN A 94 9.72 -1.25 21.51
CA GLN A 94 9.50 -0.17 20.54
C GLN A 94 10.82 0.47 20.11
N HIS A 95 11.74 0.69 21.03
CA HIS A 95 13.06 1.25 20.73
C HIS A 95 13.91 0.28 19.89
N GLU A 96 13.79 -1.01 20.15
CA GLU A 96 14.50 -2.07 19.43
C GLU A 96 13.83 -2.43 18.08
N GLY A 97 12.62 -1.92 17.81
CA GLY A 97 11.86 -2.22 16.60
C GLY A 97 11.14 -3.57 16.62
N ASP A 98 11.04 -4.21 17.79
CA ASP A 98 10.33 -5.49 17.96
C ASP A 98 8.83 -5.37 17.99
N VAL A 99 8.31 -4.15 18.17
CA VAL A 99 6.88 -3.84 18.26
C VAL A 99 6.57 -2.66 17.36
N ILE A 100 5.46 -2.77 16.65
CA ILE A 100 4.92 -1.69 15.82
C ILE A 100 3.97 -0.84 16.66
N GLY A 101 4.31 0.46 16.80
CA GLY A 101 3.50 1.46 17.48
C GLY A 101 2.90 2.44 16.49
N LEU A 102 1.59 2.40 16.30
CA LEU A 102 0.90 3.28 15.36
C LEU A 102 0.50 4.59 16.04
N LEU A 103 0.73 5.70 15.36
CA LEU A 103 0.37 7.00 15.88
C LEU A 103 -1.16 7.22 15.78
N LYS A 104 -1.82 7.45 16.91
CA LYS A 104 -3.23 7.84 16.98
C LYS A 104 -3.33 9.31 17.39
N GLY A 105 -3.73 10.15 16.43
CA GLY A 105 -3.64 11.60 16.59
C GLY A 105 -2.20 12.10 16.52
N THR A 106 -1.85 13.13 17.32
CA THR A 106 -0.55 13.81 17.22
C THR A 106 0.56 13.23 18.09
N ARG A 107 0.21 12.54 19.19
CA ARG A 107 1.21 12.13 20.20
C ARG A 107 0.99 10.76 20.83
N LYS A 108 -0.15 10.12 20.59
CA LYS A 108 -0.52 8.88 21.26
C LYS A 108 -0.16 7.68 20.40
N HIS A 109 0.70 6.79 20.91
CA HIS A 109 0.95 5.50 20.27
C HIS A 109 -0.06 4.47 20.75
N VAL A 110 -0.52 3.65 19.83
CA VAL A 110 -1.33 2.47 20.07
C VAL A 110 -0.72 1.29 19.32
N TYR A 111 -0.90 0.12 19.86
CA TYR A 111 -0.22 -1.09 19.41
C TYR A 111 -1.26 -2.09 18.92
N PRO A 112 -1.16 -2.57 17.68
CA PRO A 112 -2.02 -3.63 17.19
C PRO A 112 -1.87 -4.88 18.06
N LEU A 113 -2.99 -5.45 18.50
CA LEU A 113 -2.97 -6.60 19.40
C LEU A 113 -2.52 -7.88 18.71
N GLU A 114 -2.76 -7.99 17.39
CA GLU A 114 -2.40 -9.18 16.62
C GLU A 114 -0.88 -9.44 16.58
N GLN A 115 -0.04 -8.45 16.89
CA GLN A 115 1.40 -8.64 16.93
C GLN A 115 1.92 -9.35 18.20
N PHE A 116 1.07 -9.55 19.20
CA PHE A 116 1.48 -10.18 20.45
C PHE A 116 1.03 -11.64 20.53
N ILE A 117 1.92 -12.47 21.07
CA ILE A 117 1.70 -13.89 21.44
C ILE A 117 2.05 -14.01 22.91
N ASP A 118 1.10 -14.37 23.74
CA ASP A 118 1.31 -14.55 25.20
C ASP A 118 2.05 -13.37 25.85
N GLY A 119 1.65 -12.15 25.48
CA GLY A 119 2.23 -10.89 26.03
C GLY A 119 3.62 -10.55 25.49
N ARG A 120 4.11 -11.24 24.46
CA ARG A 120 5.38 -10.95 23.79
C ARG A 120 5.17 -10.64 22.33
N PRO A 121 5.98 -9.75 21.70
CA PRO A 121 5.88 -9.52 20.27
C PRO A 121 6.25 -10.76 19.47
N ALA A 122 5.58 -10.97 18.33
CA ALA A 122 5.93 -12.01 17.39
C ALA A 122 7.34 -11.77 16.85
N ARG A 123 8.12 -12.84 16.71
CA ARG A 123 9.48 -12.77 16.15
C ARG A 123 9.42 -12.39 14.67
N GLY A 124 10.42 -11.67 14.20
CA GLY A 124 10.51 -11.24 12.79
C GLY A 124 9.95 -9.84 12.51
N ILE A 125 9.29 -9.20 13.45
CA ILE A 125 8.78 -7.83 13.28
C ILE A 125 9.92 -6.83 13.03
N ARG A 126 11.04 -6.96 13.74
CA ARG A 126 12.22 -6.09 13.60
C ARG A 126 12.76 -6.10 12.17
N GLU A 127 12.91 -7.26 11.58
CA GLU A 127 13.39 -7.45 10.22
C GLU A 127 12.45 -6.80 9.21
N ILE A 128 11.15 -6.97 9.40
CA ILE A 128 10.14 -6.34 8.55
C ILE A 128 10.16 -4.81 8.68
N MET A 129 10.34 -4.30 9.89
CA MET A 129 10.44 -2.86 10.15
C MET A 129 11.65 -2.23 9.43
N GLN A 130 12.78 -2.93 9.41
CA GLN A 130 13.97 -2.47 8.69
C GLN A 130 13.76 -2.38 7.18
N LEU A 131 13.00 -3.32 6.61
CA LEU A 131 12.68 -3.34 5.19
C LEU A 131 11.62 -2.29 4.80
N ALA A 132 10.59 -2.12 5.62
CA ALA A 132 9.43 -1.27 5.33
C ALA A 132 9.66 0.23 5.54
N LYS A 133 10.74 0.62 6.23
CA LYS A 133 11.13 2.02 6.54
C LYS A 133 10.10 2.83 7.34
N SER A 134 8.91 2.30 7.61
CA SER A 134 7.90 2.95 8.46
C SER A 134 7.00 1.94 9.16
N GLU A 135 6.61 2.23 10.39
CA GLU A 135 5.70 1.41 11.22
C GLU A 135 4.35 1.18 10.52
N ARG A 136 3.81 2.22 9.90
CA ARG A 136 2.54 2.14 9.18
C ARG A 136 2.62 1.21 7.97
N THR A 137 3.67 1.32 7.17
CA THR A 137 3.88 0.48 5.98
C THR A 137 4.12 -0.97 6.39
N ALA A 138 4.93 -1.21 7.42
CA ALA A 138 5.17 -2.54 7.97
C ALA A 138 3.86 -3.20 8.41
N TRP A 139 3.04 -2.47 9.19
CA TRP A 139 1.78 -3.03 9.69
C TRP A 139 0.77 -3.28 8.58
N LEU A 140 0.63 -2.37 7.63
CA LEU A 140 -0.25 -2.57 6.47
C LEU A 140 0.12 -3.85 5.71
N TRP A 141 1.40 -4.08 5.48
CA TRP A 141 1.87 -5.27 4.80
C TRP A 141 1.65 -6.54 5.64
N LEU A 142 1.94 -6.50 6.94
CA LEU A 142 1.77 -7.62 7.86
C LEU A 142 0.31 -8.05 8.02
N SER A 143 -0.63 -7.10 8.00
CA SER A 143 -2.06 -7.33 8.25
C SER A 143 -2.86 -7.72 7.02
N GLN A 144 -2.31 -7.58 5.81
CA GLN A 144 -3.00 -7.91 4.56
C GLN A 144 -2.66 -9.31 4.07
N ARG A 145 -3.60 -9.92 3.35
CA ARG A 145 -3.37 -11.20 2.67
C ARG A 145 -2.33 -11.01 1.55
N ASN A 146 -1.32 -11.86 1.53
CA ASN A 146 -0.23 -11.78 0.56
C ASN A 146 -0.30 -12.98 -0.41
N PRO A 147 -0.39 -12.75 -1.74
CA PRO A 147 -0.42 -13.83 -2.73
C PRO A 147 0.81 -14.72 -2.69
N VAL A 148 2.01 -14.15 -2.45
CA VAL A 148 3.27 -14.89 -2.35
C VAL A 148 3.27 -15.86 -1.16
N LEU A 149 2.52 -15.53 -0.10
CA LEU A 149 2.34 -16.37 1.09
C LEU A 149 1.06 -17.23 1.02
N ALA A 150 0.68 -17.65 -0.17
CA ALA A 150 -0.53 -18.45 -0.43
C ALA A 150 -1.82 -17.79 0.10
N GLY A 151 -1.93 -16.48 0.00
CA GLY A 151 -3.10 -15.71 0.44
C GLY A 151 -3.24 -15.58 1.96
N ARG A 152 -2.21 -15.95 2.73
CA ARG A 152 -2.21 -15.80 4.19
C ARG A 152 -1.70 -14.42 4.60
N LYS A 153 -2.10 -13.99 5.80
CA LYS A 153 -1.54 -12.77 6.40
C LYS A 153 -0.13 -13.06 6.91
N PRO A 154 0.87 -12.21 6.59
CA PRO A 154 2.23 -12.38 7.12
C PRO A 154 2.28 -12.47 8.65
N ILE A 155 1.49 -11.68 9.37
CA ILE A 155 1.45 -11.70 10.83
C ILE A 155 1.02 -13.07 11.39
N ASP A 156 0.10 -13.78 10.72
CA ASP A 156 -0.34 -15.09 11.16
C ASP A 156 0.76 -16.15 10.99
N LEU A 157 1.63 -15.97 10.00
CA LEU A 157 2.80 -16.82 9.78
C LEU A 157 3.91 -16.55 10.79
N LEU A 158 4.13 -15.27 11.16
CA LEU A 158 5.05 -14.94 12.26
C LEU A 158 4.61 -15.57 13.57
N LYS A 159 3.30 -15.62 13.85
CA LYS A 159 2.75 -16.32 15.02
C LYS A 159 3.00 -17.83 15.00
N GLN A 160 3.21 -18.41 13.84
CA GLN A 160 3.57 -19.83 13.64
C GLN A 160 5.09 -20.05 13.60
N ASP A 161 5.89 -19.05 13.97
CA ASP A 161 7.36 -19.04 13.94
C ASP A 161 7.96 -19.25 12.52
N ARG A 162 7.19 -18.93 11.46
CA ARG A 162 7.63 -19.02 10.06
C ARG A 162 8.33 -17.73 9.62
N VAL A 163 9.29 -17.28 10.42
CA VAL A 163 9.95 -15.98 10.24
C VAL A 163 10.68 -15.87 8.90
N GLY A 164 11.47 -16.89 8.52
CA GLY A 164 12.26 -16.86 7.28
C GLY A 164 11.39 -16.62 6.04
N GLU A 165 10.29 -17.37 5.90
CA GLU A 165 9.36 -17.25 4.77
C GLU A 165 8.75 -15.84 4.68
N VAL A 166 8.41 -15.24 5.81
CA VAL A 166 7.82 -13.90 5.86
C VAL A 166 8.86 -12.83 5.54
N VAL A 167 10.08 -12.97 6.06
CA VAL A 167 11.18 -12.02 5.78
C VAL A 167 11.58 -12.06 4.31
N ASP A 168 11.69 -13.24 3.70
CA ASP A 168 11.99 -13.39 2.27
C ASP A 168 10.92 -12.74 1.39
N ALA A 169 9.64 -12.97 1.72
CA ALA A 169 8.53 -12.35 1.01
C ALA A 169 8.50 -10.82 1.18
N ALA A 170 8.85 -10.32 2.37
CA ALA A 170 8.97 -8.88 2.63
C ALA A 170 10.12 -8.26 1.86
N ALA A 171 11.28 -8.91 1.85
CA ALA A 171 12.44 -8.43 1.11
C ALA A 171 12.12 -8.30 -0.39
N ALA A 172 11.47 -9.30 -0.98
CA ALA A 172 11.04 -9.24 -2.38
C ALA A 172 10.03 -8.11 -2.63
N TYR A 173 9.08 -7.91 -1.72
CA TYR A 173 8.05 -6.87 -1.85
C TYR A 173 8.63 -5.46 -1.74
N PHE A 174 9.43 -5.18 -0.71
CA PHE A 174 9.98 -3.85 -0.45
C PHE A 174 11.16 -3.48 -1.34
N ALA A 175 11.87 -4.45 -1.93
CA ALA A 175 12.90 -4.18 -2.92
C ALA A 175 12.33 -3.73 -4.28
N ALA A 176 11.07 -4.05 -4.57
CA ALA A 176 10.38 -3.69 -5.81
C ALA A 176 9.71 -2.29 -5.77
N GLN A 177 9.78 -1.58 -4.63
CA GLN A 177 9.24 -0.21 -4.42
C GLN A 177 10.33 0.84 -4.40
#